data_160259c411a807bc11d33f3bb689d23f
#
_entry.id   160259c411a807bc11d33f3bb689d23f
#
_cell.length_a   1.000
_cell.length_b   1.000
_cell.length_c   1.000
_cell.angle_alpha   90.00
_cell.angle_beta   90.00
_cell.angle_gamma   90.00
#
_symmetry.space_group_name_H-M   'P 1'
#
loop_
_entity.id
_entity.type
_entity.pdbx_description
1 polymer ?
#
loop_
_entity_poly.entity_id
_entity_poly.type
_entity_poly.pdbx_seq_one_letter_code
_entity_poly.pdbx_strand_id
1 'polypeptide(L)'
;MIKDIIKLSIPRKPDYISLVRLTASGIAHSMALNIDDIEDIKVSIGEACINVLSLNNTEEISLIFEIDEDKLCIKVKDVKENIPKELDQSKERELGILIIKSLMDEVEFNEEGIIMIKYVEDDSQ
;
A
#
# COMPACT_ATOMS: atom_id res chain seq x y z
N MET A 1 -4.61 13.03 14.94
CA MET A 1 -4.12 14.15 14.08
C MET A 1 -2.91 13.70 13.26
N ILE A 2 -2.92 13.97 11.98
CA ILE A 2 -1.79 13.63 11.11
C ILE A 2 -0.60 14.51 11.48
N LYS A 3 0.54 13.88 11.79
CA LYS A 3 1.77 14.59 12.13
C LYS A 3 2.57 14.96 10.90
N ASP A 4 2.72 14.00 9.98
CA ASP A 4 3.53 14.17 8.80
C ASP A 4 2.88 13.51 7.59
N ILE A 5 3.14 14.08 6.44
CA ILE A 5 2.69 13.52 5.16
C ILE A 5 3.92 13.40 4.25
N ILE A 6 4.14 12.19 3.75
CA ILE A 6 5.20 11.92 2.78
C ILE A 6 4.53 11.50 1.47
N LYS A 7 4.91 12.15 0.39
CA LYS A 7 4.40 11.85 -0.94
C LYS A 7 5.53 11.24 -1.76
N LEU A 8 5.21 10.15 -2.45
CA LEU A 8 6.16 9.45 -3.31
C LEU A 8 5.52 9.22 -4.67
N SER A 9 6.23 9.55 -5.71
CA SER A 9 5.83 9.24 -7.07
C SER A 9 6.99 8.55 -7.77
N ILE A 10 6.70 7.42 -8.40
CA ILE A 10 7.69 6.66 -9.16
C ILE A 10 7.19 6.44 -10.58
N PRO A 11 8.09 6.27 -11.56
CA PRO A 11 7.68 5.81 -12.88
C PRO A 11 6.94 4.47 -12.76
N ARG A 12 5.92 4.25 -13.59
CA ARG A 12 5.15 3.00 -13.57
C ARG A 12 5.96 1.89 -14.23
N LYS A 13 6.96 1.40 -13.48
CA LYS A 13 7.86 0.33 -13.92
C LYS A 13 8.12 -0.63 -12.76
N PRO A 14 8.23 -1.93 -13.01
CA PRO A 14 8.51 -2.89 -11.93
C PRO A 14 9.83 -2.62 -11.21
N ASP A 15 10.78 -1.98 -11.89
CA ASP A 15 12.11 -1.65 -11.37
C ASP A 15 12.07 -0.87 -10.05
N TYR A 16 11.03 -0.04 -9.85
CA TYR A 16 10.97 0.88 -8.72
C TYR A 16 10.07 0.42 -7.58
N ILE A 17 9.45 -0.75 -7.68
CA ILE A 17 8.59 -1.26 -6.60
C ILE A 17 9.40 -1.52 -5.34
N SER A 18 10.65 -1.97 -5.46
CA SER A 18 11.52 -2.16 -4.30
C SER A 18 11.81 -0.85 -3.57
N LEU A 19 11.92 0.27 -4.29
CA LEU A 19 12.09 1.58 -3.68
C LEU A 19 10.86 1.96 -2.84
N VAL A 20 9.67 1.67 -3.33
CA VAL A 20 8.43 1.92 -2.59
C VAL A 20 8.41 1.09 -1.31
N ARG A 21 8.77 -0.19 -1.39
CA ARG A 21 8.84 -1.07 -0.22
C ARG A 21 9.85 -0.57 0.82
N LEU A 22 11.02 -0.11 0.37
CA LEU A 22 12.03 0.44 1.27
C LEU A 22 11.55 1.73 1.95
N THR A 23 10.87 2.59 1.21
CA THR A 23 10.29 3.82 1.75
C THR A 23 9.26 3.49 2.84
N ALA A 24 8.35 2.57 2.54
CA ALA A 24 7.32 2.14 3.50
C ALA A 24 7.96 1.51 4.75
N SER A 25 8.97 0.68 4.55
CA SER A 25 9.72 0.04 5.64
C SER A 25 10.40 1.07 6.54
N GLY A 26 11.05 2.07 5.94
CA GLY A 26 11.71 3.14 6.69
C GLY A 26 10.73 3.96 7.52
N ILE A 27 9.58 4.31 6.95
CA ILE A 27 8.52 5.02 7.66
C ILE A 27 7.98 4.17 8.82
N ALA A 28 7.65 2.92 8.55
CA ALA A 28 7.10 2.01 9.56
C ALA A 28 8.09 1.78 10.72
N HIS A 29 9.36 1.65 10.39
CA HIS A 29 10.40 1.50 11.40
C HIS A 29 10.50 2.73 12.30
N SER A 30 10.39 3.93 11.72
CA SER A 30 10.43 5.18 12.48
C SER A 30 9.23 5.33 13.43
N MET A 31 8.14 4.63 13.16
CA MET A 31 6.93 4.63 13.99
C MET A 31 6.94 3.51 15.03
N ALA A 32 8.02 2.77 15.16
CA ALA A 32 8.15 1.65 16.07
C ALA A 32 7.14 0.52 15.82
N LEU A 33 6.72 0.34 14.59
CA LEU A 33 5.95 -0.82 14.18
C LEU A 33 6.83 -2.07 14.27
N ASN A 34 6.25 -3.21 14.67
CA ASN A 34 7.03 -4.43 14.81
C ASN A 34 7.38 -5.04 13.44
N ILE A 35 8.27 -6.05 13.46
CA ILE A 35 8.76 -6.68 12.23
C ILE A 35 7.62 -7.29 11.41
N ASP A 36 6.66 -7.94 12.07
CA ASP A 36 5.53 -8.57 11.37
C ASP A 36 4.67 -7.53 10.68
N ASP A 37 4.40 -6.40 11.33
CA ASP A 37 3.63 -5.30 10.75
C ASP A 37 4.38 -4.68 9.57
N ILE A 38 5.69 -4.50 9.68
CA ILE A 38 6.51 -3.97 8.60
C ILE A 38 6.47 -4.90 7.38
N GLU A 39 6.58 -6.21 7.59
CA GLU A 39 6.49 -7.18 6.50
C GLU A 39 5.11 -7.17 5.84
N ASP A 40 4.04 -7.10 6.64
CA ASP A 40 2.67 -6.99 6.12
C ASP A 40 2.50 -5.76 5.25
N ILE A 41 3.03 -4.62 5.69
CA ILE A 41 2.99 -3.37 4.93
C ILE A 41 3.74 -3.51 3.61
N LYS A 42 4.93 -4.09 3.64
CA LYS A 42 5.76 -4.28 2.43
C LYS A 42 5.05 -5.15 1.39
N VAL A 43 4.44 -6.24 1.83
CA VAL A 43 3.69 -7.14 0.93
C VAL A 43 2.49 -6.39 0.36
N SER A 44 1.71 -5.74 1.20
CA SER A 44 0.49 -5.05 0.81
C SER A 44 0.76 -3.92 -0.18
N ILE A 45 1.77 -3.09 0.10
CA ILE A 45 2.11 -1.97 -0.78
C ILE A 45 2.67 -2.47 -2.12
N GLY A 46 3.40 -3.58 -2.10
CA GLY A 46 3.87 -4.24 -3.32
C GLY A 46 2.71 -4.69 -4.18
N GLU A 47 1.71 -5.36 -3.60
CA GLU A 47 0.52 -5.80 -4.31
C GLU A 47 -0.29 -4.63 -4.87
N ALA A 48 -0.41 -3.54 -4.12
CA ALA A 48 -1.08 -2.33 -4.59
C ALA A 48 -0.37 -1.74 -5.81
N CYS A 49 0.95 -1.65 -5.78
CA CYS A 49 1.73 -1.14 -6.91
C CYS A 49 1.64 -2.04 -8.14
N ILE A 50 1.66 -3.37 -7.94
CA ILE A 50 1.52 -4.31 -9.05
C ILE A 50 0.13 -4.20 -9.68
N ASN A 51 -0.90 -3.93 -8.89
CA ASN A 51 -2.24 -3.66 -9.41
C ASN A 51 -2.23 -2.48 -10.38
N VAL A 52 -1.64 -1.36 -9.98
CA VAL A 52 -1.52 -0.17 -10.85
C VAL A 52 -0.69 -0.48 -12.09
N LEU A 53 0.43 -1.17 -11.90
CA LEU A 53 1.33 -1.53 -12.99
C LEU A 53 0.61 -2.38 -14.05
N SER A 54 -0.21 -3.33 -13.62
CA SER A 54 -0.86 -4.31 -14.51
C SER A 54 -2.15 -3.80 -15.15
N LEU A 55 -2.91 -2.95 -14.45
CA LEU A 55 -4.28 -2.60 -14.82
C LEU A 55 -4.45 -1.18 -15.32
N ASN A 56 -3.43 -0.36 -15.22
CA ASN A 56 -3.49 1.05 -15.63
C ASN A 56 -2.42 1.34 -16.68
N ASN A 57 -2.60 2.47 -17.36
CA ASN A 57 -1.62 2.96 -18.33
C ASN A 57 -1.13 4.37 -17.97
N THR A 58 -1.20 4.71 -16.69
CA THR A 58 -0.64 5.96 -16.17
C THR A 58 0.87 5.95 -16.27
N GLU A 59 1.49 7.11 -16.34
CA GLU A 59 2.96 7.20 -16.42
C GLU A 59 3.63 6.97 -15.07
N GLU A 60 2.92 7.24 -13.98
CA GLU A 60 3.47 7.18 -12.64
C GLU A 60 2.57 6.38 -11.69
N ILE A 61 3.19 5.87 -10.62
CA ILE A 61 2.49 5.35 -9.45
C ILE A 61 2.68 6.38 -8.34
N SER A 62 1.58 6.90 -7.81
CA SER A 62 1.61 7.95 -6.78
C SER A 62 1.09 7.42 -5.46
N LEU A 63 1.85 7.69 -4.40
CA LEU A 63 1.54 7.22 -3.06
C LEU A 63 1.60 8.36 -2.07
N ILE A 64 0.77 8.28 -1.04
CA ILE A 64 0.77 9.22 0.08
C ILE A 64 0.82 8.40 1.37
N PHE A 65 1.78 8.75 2.24
CA PHE A 65 1.90 8.18 3.57
C PHE A 65 1.49 9.25 4.57
N GLU A 66 0.42 9.00 5.32
CA GLU A 66 -0.02 9.89 6.39
C GLU A 66 0.37 9.25 7.71
N ILE A 67 1.27 9.92 8.43
CA ILE A 67 1.83 9.41 9.67
C ILE A 67 1.11 10.07 10.84
N ASP A 68 0.45 9.26 11.65
CA ASP A 68 -0.25 9.70 12.85
C ASP A 68 0.40 9.06 14.08
N GLU A 69 0.00 9.47 15.28
CA GLU A 69 0.55 8.89 16.50
C GLU A 69 0.29 7.40 16.64
N ASP A 70 -0.89 6.97 16.22
CA ASP A 70 -1.38 5.61 16.46
C ASP A 70 -1.55 4.78 15.19
N LYS A 71 -1.28 5.36 14.02
CA LYS A 71 -1.49 4.62 12.77
C LYS A 71 -0.70 5.19 11.60
N LEU A 72 -0.46 4.32 10.65
CA LEU A 72 0.06 4.68 9.33
C LEU A 72 -1.04 4.45 8.32
N CYS A 73 -1.40 5.51 7.58
CA CYS A 73 -2.36 5.45 6.49
C CYS A 73 -1.61 5.58 5.18
N ILE A 74 -1.76 4.59 4.30
CA ILE A 74 -1.09 4.56 3.00
C ILE A 74 -2.16 4.62 1.91
N LYS A 75 -2.04 5.61 1.04
CA LYS A 75 -2.92 5.78 -0.11
C LYS A 75 -2.14 5.50 -1.37
N VAL A 76 -2.64 4.61 -2.22
CA VAL A 76 -2.04 4.33 -3.52
C VAL A 76 -3.07 4.65 -4.59
N LYS A 77 -2.74 5.63 -5.43
CA LYS A 77 -3.63 6.10 -6.47
C LYS A 77 -3.82 5.05 -7.56
N ASP A 78 -5.00 5.01 -8.13
CA ASP A 78 -5.36 4.19 -9.31
C ASP A 78 -5.45 2.68 -9.06
N VAL A 79 -5.37 2.21 -7.82
CA VAL A 79 -5.59 0.80 -7.51
C VAL A 79 -7.07 0.46 -7.69
N LYS A 80 -7.35 -0.65 -8.37
CA LYS A 80 -8.71 -1.09 -8.69
C LYS A 80 -9.10 -2.29 -7.85
N GLU A 81 -10.27 -2.20 -7.21
CA GLU A 81 -10.84 -3.33 -6.47
C GLU A 81 -11.51 -4.33 -7.42
N ASN A 82 -12.32 -3.82 -8.35
CA ASN A 82 -13.05 -4.63 -9.31
C ASN A 82 -12.21 -4.81 -10.57
N ILE A 83 -11.75 -6.03 -10.82
CA ILE A 83 -10.81 -6.32 -11.89
C ILE A 83 -11.55 -7.10 -12.98
N PRO A 84 -11.60 -6.57 -14.23
CA PRO A 84 -12.19 -7.29 -15.34
C PRO A 84 -11.45 -8.62 -15.59
N LYS A 85 -12.20 -9.68 -15.81
CA LYS A 85 -11.64 -11.02 -16.04
C LYS A 85 -10.68 -11.08 -17.22
N GLU A 86 -10.93 -10.25 -18.22
CA GLU A 86 -10.09 -10.17 -19.43
C GLU A 86 -8.68 -9.66 -19.10
N LEU A 87 -8.55 -8.86 -18.04
CA LEU A 87 -7.26 -8.27 -17.62
C LEU A 87 -6.55 -9.12 -16.58
N ASP A 88 -7.21 -10.15 -16.03
CA ASP A 88 -6.66 -10.94 -14.93
C ASP A 88 -7.10 -12.39 -15.05
N GLN A 89 -6.76 -13.04 -16.18
CA GLN A 89 -7.15 -14.42 -16.45
C GLN A 89 -6.62 -15.40 -15.41
N SER A 90 -5.44 -15.14 -14.87
CA SER A 90 -4.84 -15.99 -13.83
C SER A 90 -5.37 -15.68 -12.43
N LYS A 91 -6.17 -14.64 -12.28
CA LYS A 91 -6.71 -14.15 -11.00
C LYS A 91 -5.65 -13.70 -10.00
N GLU A 92 -4.44 -13.41 -10.47
CA GLU A 92 -3.35 -12.93 -9.60
C GLU A 92 -3.65 -11.57 -9.00
N ARG A 93 -4.28 -10.66 -9.76
CA ARG A 93 -4.60 -9.32 -9.25
C ARG A 93 -5.73 -9.37 -8.24
N GLU A 94 -6.72 -10.23 -8.47
CA GLU A 94 -7.80 -10.49 -7.52
C GLU A 94 -7.24 -11.06 -6.22
N LEU A 95 -6.31 -12.02 -6.31
CA LEU A 95 -5.62 -12.57 -5.15
C LEU A 95 -4.81 -11.50 -4.41
N GLY A 96 -4.15 -10.59 -5.14
CA GLY A 96 -3.41 -9.49 -4.55
C GLY A 96 -4.28 -8.60 -3.66
N ILE A 97 -5.52 -8.32 -4.08
CA ILE A 97 -6.47 -7.55 -3.27
C ILE A 97 -6.84 -8.32 -1.99
N LEU A 98 -7.06 -9.63 -2.09
CA LEU A 98 -7.36 -10.46 -0.92
C LEU A 98 -6.19 -10.48 0.07
N ILE A 99 -4.97 -10.52 -0.43
CA ILE A 99 -3.77 -10.47 0.41
C ILE A 99 -3.73 -9.15 1.18
N ILE A 100 -3.94 -8.03 0.51
CA ILE A 100 -3.97 -6.72 1.16
C ILE A 100 -5.02 -6.69 2.28
N LYS A 101 -6.23 -7.15 1.97
CA LYS A 101 -7.33 -7.16 2.95
C LYS A 101 -7.04 -8.06 4.16
N SER A 102 -6.24 -9.11 3.98
CA SER A 102 -5.89 -10.01 5.07
C SER A 102 -4.75 -9.50 5.95
N LEU A 103 -3.87 -8.67 5.40
CA LEU A 103 -2.66 -8.22 6.10
C LEU A 103 -2.79 -6.85 6.75
N MET A 104 -3.58 -5.95 6.16
CA MET A 104 -3.75 -4.61 6.72
C MET A 104 -4.93 -4.59 7.70
N ASP A 105 -4.88 -3.68 8.66
CA ASP A 105 -5.93 -3.57 9.69
C ASP A 105 -7.23 -3.01 9.12
N GLU A 106 -7.14 -2.04 8.22
CA GLU A 106 -8.29 -1.50 7.51
C GLU A 106 -7.93 -1.27 6.05
N VAL A 107 -8.87 -1.55 5.16
CA VAL A 107 -8.70 -1.34 3.72
C VAL A 107 -9.98 -0.75 3.16
N GLU A 108 -9.86 0.37 2.46
CA GLU A 108 -10.98 1.03 1.79
C GLU A 108 -10.60 1.35 0.35
N PHE A 109 -11.60 1.35 -0.52
CA PHE A 109 -11.43 1.79 -1.91
C PHE A 109 -12.34 2.98 -2.17
N ASN A 110 -11.82 3.93 -2.96
CA ASN A 110 -12.60 5.05 -3.46
C ASN A 110 -12.26 5.31 -4.92
N GLU A 111 -12.78 6.39 -5.48
CA GLU A 111 -12.55 6.74 -6.89
C GLU A 111 -11.08 7.00 -7.21
N GLU A 112 -10.29 7.41 -6.22
CA GLU A 112 -8.88 7.71 -6.42
C GLU A 112 -7.98 6.47 -6.35
N GLY A 113 -8.38 5.45 -5.57
CA GLY A 113 -7.58 4.25 -5.40
C GLY A 113 -7.85 3.54 -4.08
N ILE A 114 -6.79 3.02 -3.47
CA ILE A 114 -6.88 2.26 -2.22
C ILE A 114 -6.37 3.09 -1.04
N ILE A 115 -6.99 2.88 0.11
CA ILE A 115 -6.52 3.40 1.41
C ILE A 115 -6.28 2.19 2.31
N MET A 116 -5.04 2.07 2.82
CA MET A 116 -4.62 0.97 3.69
C MET A 116 -4.14 1.54 5.01
N ILE A 117 -4.60 0.97 6.12
CA ILE A 117 -4.26 1.46 7.45
C ILE A 117 -3.65 0.34 8.28
N LYS A 118 -2.56 0.67 8.98
CA LYS A 118 -1.91 -0.19 9.97
C LYS A 118 -1.83 0.58 11.28
N TYR A 119 -2.38 0.00 12.35
CA TYR A 119 -2.33 0.62 13.67
C TYR A 119 -1.05 0.26 14.40
N VAL A 120 -0.51 1.23 15.13
CA VAL A 120 0.61 1.00 16.04
C VAL A 120 0.02 0.40 17.32
N GLU A 121 0.50 -0.77 17.71
CA GLU A 121 0.06 -1.39 18.95
C GLU A 121 0.64 -0.66 20.14
N ASP A 122 -0.19 -0.50 21.18
CA ASP A 122 0.26 0.10 22.42
C ASP A 122 0.82 -0.98 23.34
N ASP A 123 2.15 -1.05 23.42
CA ASP A 123 2.87 -2.00 24.24
C ASP A 123 3.11 -1.50 25.66
N SER A 124 2.41 -0.45 26.08
CA SER A 124 2.64 0.21 27.36
C SER A 124 2.08 -0.54 28.56
N GLN A 125 1.84 -1.83 28.44
CA GLN A 125 1.34 -2.64 29.56
C GLN A 125 2.48 -3.29 30.35
#